data_23b38d250a767817f2636a26e67f6a95
#
_entry.id   23b38d250a767817f2636a26e67f6a95
#
_cell.length_a   1.000
_cell.length_b   1.000
_cell.length_c   1.000
_cell.angle_alpha   90.00
_cell.angle_beta   90.00
_cell.angle_gamma   90.00
#
_symmetry.space_group_name_H-M   'P 1'
#
loop_
_entity.id
_entity.type
_entity.pdbx_description
1 polymer ?
#
loop_
_entity_poly.entity_id
_entity_poly.type
_entity_poly.pdbx_seq_one_letter_code
_entity_poly.pdbx_strand_id
1 'polypeptide(L)'
;MTLRCIPSLLRSGLLGASLSIAAIPAWALPAQPVRIQLFGDSTQFGYDGKTDKQTAHPPAAVLQSLMDARFGAGAVIVTERAVPGSASAQLLDGTDGRNRPWPQEVDADIVVVNHALNDAYTKVPLAKYAEQLRRLHPTVYETPNPVTVGWPAPKYARVMRRVAAEQHAPVADVEAWMRAQPHWRSHLTDGLHPDDATYGEIARQVLMPTLVPLVVAAQARR
;
A
#
# COMPACT_ATOMS: atom_id res chain seq x y z
N MET A 1 -3.82 96.61 24.95
CA MET A 1 -5.10 95.89 25.07
C MET A 1 -5.01 94.60 24.39
N THR A 2 -5.08 93.54 25.18
CA THR A 2 -5.34 92.07 24.90
C THR A 2 -4.55 91.37 23.85
N LEU A 3 -3.53 90.60 24.30
CA LEU A 3 -2.98 89.43 23.65
C LEU A 3 -4.00 88.30 23.45
N ARG A 4 -3.94 87.59 22.34
CA ARG A 4 -4.52 86.26 22.24
C ARG A 4 -3.44 85.27 21.68
N CYS A 5 -3.18 84.24 22.50
CA CYS A 5 -2.39 83.12 22.19
C CYS A 5 -2.97 82.26 21.09
N ILE A 6 -2.12 81.67 20.24
CA ILE A 6 -2.40 80.63 19.23
C ILE A 6 -1.91 79.30 19.79
N PRO A 7 -2.71 78.20 19.82
CA PRO A 7 -2.27 76.92 20.32
C PRO A 7 -1.54 76.12 19.26
N SER A 8 -0.52 75.39 19.71
CA SER A 8 0.38 74.51 18.98
C SER A 8 -0.34 73.26 18.42
N LEU A 9 -0.10 72.97 17.15
CA LEU A 9 -0.52 71.76 16.47
C LEU A 9 0.20 70.52 17.03
N LEU A 10 -0.56 69.55 17.50
CA LEU A 10 -0.12 68.18 17.79
C LEU A 10 0.21 67.45 16.49
N ARG A 11 1.45 67.01 16.39
CA ARG A 11 1.88 66.04 15.36
C ARG A 11 1.50 64.65 15.82
N SER A 12 0.52 64.03 15.19
CA SER A 12 0.19 62.61 15.34
C SER A 12 1.25 61.75 14.62
N GLY A 13 2.08 61.09 15.39
CA GLY A 13 3.02 60.09 14.84
C GLY A 13 2.27 58.77 14.54
N LEU A 14 2.19 58.38 13.27
CA LEU A 14 1.76 57.05 12.85
C LEU A 14 2.89 56.03 13.19
N LEU A 15 2.66 55.26 14.21
CA LEU A 15 3.45 54.05 14.48
C LEU A 15 3.07 52.98 13.43
N GLY A 16 3.91 52.81 12.42
CA GLY A 16 3.84 51.72 11.48
C GLY A 16 4.25 50.40 12.15
N ALA A 17 3.29 49.56 12.48
CA ALA A 17 3.59 48.20 12.94
C ALA A 17 4.03 47.38 11.74
N SER A 18 5.34 47.14 11.63
CA SER A 18 5.93 46.19 10.66
C SER A 18 5.58 44.78 11.09
N LEU A 19 4.65 44.08 10.39
CA LEU A 19 4.44 42.65 10.52
C LEU A 19 5.66 41.93 9.95
N SER A 20 6.55 41.45 10.80
CA SER A 20 7.60 40.54 10.42
C SER A 20 6.99 39.16 10.18
N ILE A 21 6.78 38.76 8.92
CA ILE A 21 6.45 37.38 8.56
C ILE A 21 7.72 36.58 8.79
N ALA A 22 7.76 35.83 9.92
CA ALA A 22 8.83 34.87 10.17
C ALA A 22 8.78 33.78 9.08
N ALA A 23 9.81 33.72 8.24
CA ALA A 23 9.96 32.62 7.29
C ALA A 23 10.08 31.31 8.08
N ILE A 24 9.13 30.37 7.88
CA ILE A 24 9.23 29.01 8.44
C ILE A 24 10.45 28.37 7.77
N PRO A 25 11.45 27.95 8.53
CA PRO A 25 12.63 27.32 7.95
C PRO A 25 12.23 26.01 7.25
N ALA A 26 12.84 25.71 6.10
CA ALA A 26 12.46 24.56 5.24
C ALA A 26 12.47 23.18 5.96
N TRP A 27 13.25 23.05 7.04
CA TRP A 27 13.26 21.85 7.90
C TRP A 27 12.07 21.78 8.87
N ALA A 28 11.25 22.81 8.99
CA ALA A 28 10.05 22.82 9.83
C ALA A 28 8.79 22.34 9.08
N LEU A 29 8.88 22.08 7.77
CA LEU A 29 7.78 21.44 7.05
C LEU A 29 7.76 19.95 7.41
N PRO A 30 6.60 19.38 7.78
CA PRO A 30 6.50 17.95 8.02
C PRO A 30 6.93 17.21 6.75
N ALA A 31 7.80 16.21 6.91
CA ALA A 31 8.19 15.35 5.80
C ALA A 31 6.95 14.70 5.20
N GLN A 32 6.84 14.69 3.86
CA GLN A 32 5.71 14.05 3.18
C GLN A 32 5.71 12.55 3.55
N PRO A 33 4.55 11.96 3.87
CA PRO A 33 4.47 10.54 4.21
C PRO A 33 4.90 9.67 3.04
N VAL A 34 5.57 8.55 3.32
CA VAL A 34 5.78 7.50 2.31
C VAL A 34 4.44 6.82 2.04
N ARG A 35 4.02 6.76 0.78
CA ARG A 35 2.75 6.18 0.38
C ARG A 35 2.95 4.78 -0.17
N ILE A 36 2.20 3.82 0.39
CA ILE A 36 2.16 2.42 -0.06
C ILE A 36 0.76 2.14 -0.58
N GLN A 37 0.64 1.60 -1.78
CA GLN A 37 -0.62 1.07 -2.32
C GLN A 37 -0.54 -0.44 -2.45
N LEU A 38 -1.57 -1.14 -1.93
CA LEU A 38 -1.72 -2.59 -1.99
C LEU A 38 -2.82 -2.94 -2.98
N PHE A 39 -2.45 -3.45 -4.14
CA PHE A 39 -3.36 -3.96 -5.16
C PHE A 39 -3.42 -5.48 -5.10
N GLY A 40 -4.60 -6.04 -5.28
CA GLY A 40 -4.77 -7.48 -5.23
C GLY A 40 -6.22 -7.91 -5.38
N ASP A 41 -6.45 -9.16 -5.11
CA ASP A 41 -7.77 -9.78 -5.11
C ASP A 41 -8.38 -9.86 -3.70
N SER A 42 -9.28 -10.82 -3.47
CA SER A 42 -9.93 -11.03 -2.18
C SER A 42 -8.96 -11.32 -1.03
N THR A 43 -7.81 -11.91 -1.33
CA THR A 43 -6.83 -12.22 -0.27
C THR A 43 -6.07 -10.97 0.19
N GLN A 44 -5.76 -10.04 -0.71
CA GLN A 44 -5.20 -8.74 -0.33
C GLN A 44 -6.24 -7.86 0.38
N PHE A 45 -7.51 -7.98 0.01
CA PHE A 45 -8.62 -7.32 0.68
C PHE A 45 -8.80 -7.82 2.12
N GLY A 46 -8.39 -9.05 2.43
CA GLY A 46 -8.63 -9.69 3.73
C GLY A 46 -10.04 -10.28 3.83
N TYR A 47 -10.49 -10.94 2.77
CA TYR A 47 -11.81 -11.57 2.72
C TYR A 47 -11.85 -12.85 3.56
N ASP A 48 -12.95 -13.05 4.31
CA ASP A 48 -13.26 -14.28 5.06
C ASP A 48 -14.35 -15.06 4.33
N GLY A 49 -14.00 -16.22 3.80
CA GLY A 49 -14.93 -17.09 3.08
C GLY A 49 -16.05 -17.71 3.91
N LYS A 50 -16.00 -17.66 5.25
CA LYS A 50 -17.09 -18.14 6.12
C LYS A 50 -18.16 -17.08 6.35
N THR A 51 -17.77 -15.83 6.40
CA THR A 51 -18.67 -14.72 6.75
C THR A 51 -19.08 -13.87 5.56
N ASP A 52 -18.46 -14.07 4.39
CA ASP A 52 -18.63 -13.27 3.18
C ASP A 52 -18.34 -11.77 3.42
N LYS A 53 -17.36 -11.47 4.29
CA LYS A 53 -16.99 -10.11 4.68
C LYS A 53 -15.48 -9.95 4.75
N GLN A 54 -15.03 -8.72 4.85
CA GLN A 54 -13.67 -8.42 5.25
C GLN A 54 -13.46 -8.82 6.72
N THR A 55 -12.29 -9.39 7.03
CA THR A 55 -11.89 -9.74 8.40
C THR A 55 -11.77 -8.50 9.29
N ALA A 56 -11.72 -8.69 10.60
CA ALA A 56 -11.55 -7.58 11.55
C ALA A 56 -10.15 -6.94 11.44
N HIS A 57 -9.15 -7.71 11.05
CA HIS A 57 -7.76 -7.29 10.93
C HIS A 57 -7.21 -7.57 9.52
N PRO A 58 -7.73 -6.87 8.47
CA PRO A 58 -7.28 -7.10 7.09
C PRO A 58 -5.82 -6.68 6.91
N PRO A 59 -5.10 -7.24 5.92
CA PRO A 59 -3.66 -7.01 5.72
C PRO A 59 -3.25 -5.54 5.75
N ALA A 60 -4.00 -4.68 5.07
CA ALA A 60 -3.68 -3.25 4.99
C ALA A 60 -3.78 -2.53 6.35
N ALA A 61 -4.81 -2.83 7.16
CA ALA A 61 -5.00 -2.21 8.46
C ALA A 61 -3.92 -2.66 9.46
N VAL A 62 -3.58 -3.95 9.45
CA VAL A 62 -2.48 -4.47 10.28
C VAL A 62 -1.15 -3.86 9.84
N LEU A 63 -0.88 -3.82 8.54
CA LEU A 63 0.34 -3.21 8.01
C LEU A 63 0.44 -1.72 8.39
N GLN A 64 -0.65 -0.94 8.28
CA GLN A 64 -0.68 0.46 8.74
C GLN A 64 -0.28 0.58 10.21
N SER A 65 -0.89 -0.23 11.09
CA SER A 65 -0.57 -0.21 12.51
C SER A 65 0.90 -0.54 12.80
N LEU A 66 1.47 -1.49 12.06
CA LEU A 66 2.87 -1.88 12.18
C LEU A 66 3.82 -0.78 11.66
N MET A 67 3.46 -0.10 10.58
CA MET A 67 4.21 1.04 10.03
C MET A 67 4.18 2.23 10.99
N ASP A 68 3.01 2.54 11.59
CA ASP A 68 2.88 3.59 12.60
C ASP A 68 3.73 3.30 13.84
N ALA A 69 3.73 2.05 14.31
CA ALA A 69 4.57 1.64 15.43
C ALA A 69 6.08 1.74 15.13
N ARG A 70 6.48 1.50 13.87
CA ARG A 70 7.90 1.47 13.45
C ARG A 70 8.45 2.85 13.09
N PHE A 71 7.66 3.71 12.43
CA PHE A 71 8.12 4.97 11.84
C PHE A 71 7.47 6.21 12.46
N GLY A 72 6.50 6.03 13.34
CA GLY A 72 5.66 7.10 13.87
C GLY A 72 4.37 7.28 13.07
N ALA A 73 3.31 7.65 13.76
CA ALA A 73 1.98 7.84 13.16
C ALA A 73 2.03 8.87 12.02
N GLY A 74 1.48 8.49 10.86
CA GLY A 74 1.43 9.34 9.68
C GLY A 74 2.71 9.47 8.87
N ALA A 75 3.83 8.85 9.29
CA ALA A 75 5.07 8.83 8.50
C ALA A 75 4.98 7.92 7.27
N VAL A 76 4.11 6.91 7.32
CA VAL A 76 3.78 6.01 6.23
C VAL A 76 2.27 5.92 6.11
N ILE A 77 1.74 5.97 4.89
CA ILE A 77 0.31 5.80 4.60
C ILE A 77 0.13 4.54 3.76
N VAL A 78 -0.62 3.58 4.27
CA VAL A 78 -0.98 2.35 3.55
C VAL A 78 -2.40 2.48 3.01
N THR A 79 -2.55 2.36 1.71
CA THR A 79 -3.86 2.42 1.04
C THR A 79 -4.19 1.07 0.42
N GLU A 80 -5.31 0.49 0.84
CA GLU A 80 -5.87 -0.73 0.27
C GLU A 80 -6.60 -0.40 -1.04
N ARG A 81 -6.25 -1.08 -2.13
CA ARG A 81 -6.80 -0.94 -3.48
C ARG A 81 -7.22 -2.30 -4.07
N ALA A 82 -7.30 -3.33 -3.24
CA ALA A 82 -7.68 -4.67 -3.66
C ALA A 82 -9.17 -4.75 -4.02
N VAL A 83 -9.48 -5.63 -4.96
CA VAL A 83 -10.85 -5.87 -5.42
C VAL A 83 -11.12 -7.37 -5.40
N PRO A 84 -11.99 -7.87 -4.50
CA PRO A 84 -12.37 -9.28 -4.47
C PRO A 84 -12.84 -9.77 -5.83
N GLY A 85 -12.34 -10.93 -6.25
CA GLY A 85 -12.70 -11.54 -7.55
C GLY A 85 -11.94 -11.00 -8.76
N SER A 86 -11.14 -9.93 -8.62
CA SER A 86 -10.41 -9.37 -9.76
C SER A 86 -9.17 -10.19 -10.14
N ALA A 87 -8.82 -10.15 -11.42
CA ALA A 87 -7.62 -10.74 -12.01
C ALA A 87 -6.66 -9.63 -12.50
N SER A 88 -5.41 -9.99 -12.78
CA SER A 88 -4.37 -9.03 -13.20
C SER A 88 -4.73 -8.23 -14.46
N ALA A 89 -5.47 -8.82 -15.40
CA ALA A 89 -5.96 -8.12 -16.60
C ALA A 89 -6.91 -6.98 -16.24
N GLN A 90 -7.81 -7.20 -15.29
CA GLN A 90 -8.82 -6.21 -14.90
C GLN A 90 -8.18 -4.99 -14.22
N LEU A 91 -7.12 -5.20 -13.41
CA LEU A 91 -6.33 -4.10 -12.88
C LEU A 91 -5.61 -3.32 -14.00
N LEU A 92 -5.02 -4.02 -14.98
CA LEU A 92 -4.36 -3.37 -16.12
C LEU A 92 -5.31 -2.48 -16.91
N ASP A 93 -6.53 -2.96 -17.17
CA ASP A 93 -7.48 -2.33 -18.05
C ASP A 93 -8.46 -1.40 -17.31
N GLY A 94 -8.40 -1.35 -15.95
CA GLY A 94 -9.30 -0.54 -15.11
C GLY A 94 -10.75 -1.04 -15.16
N THR A 95 -10.94 -2.35 -15.31
CA THR A 95 -12.26 -2.98 -15.43
C THR A 95 -12.65 -3.81 -14.21
N ASP A 96 -11.92 -3.66 -13.10
CA ASP A 96 -12.19 -4.34 -11.84
C ASP A 96 -13.32 -3.69 -11.00
N GLY A 97 -13.88 -2.59 -11.47
CA GLY A 97 -14.99 -1.88 -10.83
C GLY A 97 -14.57 -0.82 -9.80
N ARG A 98 -13.27 -0.65 -9.54
CA ARG A 98 -12.76 0.32 -8.56
C ARG A 98 -11.57 1.14 -9.08
N ASN A 99 -10.60 0.48 -9.68
CA ASN A 99 -9.35 1.11 -10.07
C ASN A 99 -9.44 1.65 -11.51
N ARG A 100 -8.73 2.74 -11.78
CA ARG A 100 -8.56 3.26 -13.15
C ARG A 100 -7.57 2.38 -13.90
N PRO A 101 -7.51 2.45 -15.24
CA PRO A 101 -6.50 1.74 -16.01
C PRO A 101 -5.07 2.02 -15.50
N TRP A 102 -4.26 0.98 -15.41
CA TRP A 102 -2.86 1.09 -15.08
C TRP A 102 -2.06 1.77 -16.22
N PRO A 103 -1.10 2.70 -16.00
CA PRO A 103 -0.57 3.09 -14.69
C PRO A 103 -1.25 4.31 -14.06
N GLN A 104 -2.38 4.78 -14.58
CA GLN A 104 -3.07 5.99 -14.09
C GLN A 104 -3.53 5.90 -12.64
N GLU A 105 -3.64 4.66 -12.13
CA GLU A 105 -4.05 4.41 -10.76
C GLU A 105 -2.92 4.57 -9.74
N VAL A 106 -1.67 4.51 -10.20
CA VAL A 106 -0.51 4.56 -9.31
C VAL A 106 -0.26 5.99 -8.84
N ASP A 107 -0.42 6.21 -7.54
CA ASP A 107 -0.08 7.44 -6.83
C ASP A 107 0.56 7.08 -5.48
N ALA A 108 1.71 6.41 -5.54
CA ALA A 108 2.43 5.91 -4.37
C ALA A 108 3.94 5.80 -4.64
N ASP A 109 4.71 5.80 -3.55
CA ASP A 109 6.16 5.56 -3.60
C ASP A 109 6.48 4.07 -3.71
N ILE A 110 5.59 3.24 -3.14
CA ILE A 110 5.72 1.78 -3.12
C ILE A 110 4.38 1.16 -3.54
N VAL A 111 4.44 0.26 -4.49
CA VAL A 111 3.28 -0.47 -5.01
C VAL A 111 3.49 -1.96 -4.80
N VAL A 112 2.53 -2.62 -4.17
CA VAL A 112 2.47 -4.07 -3.99
C VAL A 112 1.36 -4.63 -4.87
N VAL A 113 1.63 -5.72 -5.60
CA VAL A 113 0.62 -6.43 -6.42
C VAL A 113 0.57 -7.90 -6.02
N ASN A 114 -0.65 -8.37 -5.67
CA ASN A 114 -0.93 -9.74 -5.21
C ASN A 114 -1.80 -10.56 -6.20
N HIS A 115 -2.22 -10.03 -7.35
CA HIS A 115 -3.10 -10.74 -8.28
C HIS A 115 -2.49 -12.06 -8.78
N ALA A 116 -3.17 -13.18 -8.56
CA ALA A 116 -2.81 -14.50 -9.04
C ALA A 116 -3.93 -15.55 -8.92
N LEU A 117 -4.74 -15.51 -7.84
CA LEU A 117 -5.70 -16.58 -7.55
C LEU A 117 -6.83 -16.61 -8.59
N ASN A 118 -7.36 -15.46 -8.97
CA ASN A 118 -8.40 -15.39 -9.99
C ASN A 118 -7.84 -15.64 -11.41
N ASP A 119 -6.58 -15.30 -11.67
CA ASP A 119 -5.88 -15.70 -12.89
C ASP A 119 -5.74 -17.25 -12.95
N ALA A 120 -5.44 -17.87 -11.81
CA ALA A 120 -5.36 -19.33 -11.70
C ALA A 120 -6.74 -20.00 -11.83
N TYR A 121 -7.76 -19.42 -11.22
CA TYR A 121 -9.15 -19.92 -11.32
C TYR A 121 -9.65 -19.91 -12.77
N THR A 122 -9.47 -18.78 -13.46
CA THR A 122 -9.90 -18.60 -14.85
C THR A 122 -8.92 -19.23 -15.86
N LYS A 123 -7.83 -19.86 -15.36
CA LYS A 123 -6.81 -20.56 -16.16
C LYS A 123 -6.18 -19.67 -17.22
N VAL A 124 -5.88 -18.40 -16.88
CA VAL A 124 -5.13 -17.50 -17.76
C VAL A 124 -3.83 -18.18 -18.18
N PRO A 125 -3.50 -18.26 -19.48
CA PRO A 125 -2.25 -18.89 -19.94
C PRO A 125 -1.05 -18.26 -19.22
N LEU A 126 -0.12 -19.09 -18.71
CA LEU A 126 1.00 -18.61 -17.89
C LEU A 126 1.90 -17.58 -18.61
N ALA A 127 2.01 -17.67 -19.94
CA ALA A 127 2.74 -16.68 -20.74
C ALA A 127 2.01 -15.32 -20.73
N LYS A 128 0.68 -15.32 -20.87
CA LYS A 128 -0.15 -14.11 -20.79
C LYS A 128 -0.10 -13.49 -19.39
N TYR A 129 -0.21 -14.31 -18.36
CA TYR A 129 -0.08 -13.85 -16.97
C TYR A 129 1.30 -13.20 -16.72
N ALA A 130 2.39 -13.81 -17.20
CA ALA A 130 3.72 -13.23 -17.10
C ALA A 130 3.81 -11.86 -17.83
N GLU A 131 3.18 -11.72 -19.01
CA GLU A 131 3.11 -10.45 -19.73
C GLU A 131 2.34 -9.40 -18.93
N GLN A 132 1.21 -9.75 -18.36
CA GLN A 132 0.40 -8.86 -17.51
C GLN A 132 1.21 -8.37 -16.30
N LEU A 133 1.91 -9.25 -15.60
CA LEU A 133 2.78 -8.89 -14.49
C LEU A 133 3.91 -7.92 -14.90
N ARG A 134 4.54 -8.16 -16.08
CA ARG A 134 5.57 -7.25 -16.59
C ARG A 134 5.03 -5.87 -16.91
N ARG A 135 3.80 -5.76 -17.40
CA ARG A 135 3.13 -4.48 -17.67
C ARG A 135 2.74 -3.76 -16.39
N LEU A 136 2.33 -4.46 -15.34
CA LEU A 136 2.06 -3.89 -14.02
C LEU A 136 3.33 -3.32 -13.39
N HIS A 137 4.45 -4.00 -13.52
CA HIS A 137 5.76 -3.56 -13.02
C HIS A 137 5.70 -2.89 -11.62
N PRO A 138 5.18 -3.56 -10.60
CA PRO A 138 5.06 -3.01 -9.25
C PRO A 138 6.41 -2.89 -8.57
N THR A 139 6.47 -2.14 -7.46
CA THR A 139 7.67 -2.09 -6.62
C THR A 139 7.93 -3.43 -5.93
N VAL A 140 6.86 -4.14 -5.54
CA VAL A 140 6.91 -5.43 -4.85
C VAL A 140 5.89 -6.38 -5.47
N TYR A 141 6.30 -7.59 -5.74
CA TYR A 141 5.39 -8.69 -6.06
C TYR A 141 5.06 -9.46 -4.77
N GLU A 142 3.78 -9.66 -4.49
CA GLU A 142 3.32 -10.49 -3.38
C GLU A 142 2.73 -11.79 -3.93
N THR A 143 3.34 -12.94 -3.62
CA THR A 143 2.82 -14.23 -4.10
C THR A 143 1.46 -14.53 -3.46
N PRO A 144 0.55 -15.21 -4.19
CA PRO A 144 -0.69 -15.66 -3.57
C PRO A 144 -0.41 -16.62 -2.41
N ASN A 145 -1.31 -16.69 -1.43
CA ASN A 145 -1.26 -17.76 -0.44
C ASN A 145 -1.51 -19.13 -1.08
N PRO A 146 -1.04 -20.23 -0.48
CA PRO A 146 -1.39 -21.57 -0.93
C PRO A 146 -2.87 -21.85 -0.68
N VAL A 147 -3.48 -22.68 -1.54
CA VAL A 147 -4.89 -23.03 -1.49
C VAL A 147 -5.10 -24.54 -1.48
N THR A 148 -6.27 -25.01 -1.03
CA THR A 148 -6.68 -26.43 -1.03
C THR A 148 -7.77 -26.75 -2.06
N VAL A 149 -8.31 -25.74 -2.74
CA VAL A 149 -9.43 -25.86 -3.70
C VAL A 149 -9.04 -26.41 -5.09
N GLY A 150 -7.87 -27.00 -5.22
CA GLY A 150 -7.44 -27.67 -6.48
C GLY A 150 -7.02 -26.72 -7.62
N TRP A 151 -6.97 -25.41 -7.40
CA TRP A 151 -6.50 -24.45 -8.40
C TRP A 151 -4.99 -24.53 -8.61
N PRO A 152 -4.49 -24.23 -9.83
CA PRO A 152 -3.06 -24.29 -10.13
C PRO A 152 -2.26 -23.10 -9.58
N ALA A 153 -2.68 -22.49 -8.48
CA ALA A 153 -2.05 -21.32 -7.85
C ALA A 153 -0.53 -21.41 -7.70
N PRO A 154 0.10 -22.57 -7.35
CA PRO A 154 1.56 -22.69 -7.30
C PRO A 154 2.28 -22.44 -8.63
N LYS A 155 1.60 -22.66 -9.76
CA LYS A 155 2.18 -22.34 -11.09
C LYS A 155 2.26 -20.83 -11.29
N TYR A 156 1.26 -20.09 -10.84
CA TYR A 156 1.20 -18.63 -10.93
C TYR A 156 2.19 -17.98 -9.97
N ALA A 157 2.30 -18.47 -8.74
CA ALA A 157 3.33 -18.02 -7.80
C ALA A 157 4.76 -18.17 -8.37
N ARG A 158 5.05 -19.30 -9.04
CA ARG A 158 6.36 -19.49 -9.71
C ARG A 158 6.58 -18.50 -10.85
N VAL A 159 5.54 -18.19 -11.64
CA VAL A 159 5.63 -17.19 -12.71
C VAL A 159 5.90 -15.81 -12.11
N MET A 160 5.19 -15.45 -11.03
CA MET A 160 5.38 -14.17 -10.34
C MET A 160 6.82 -14.00 -9.83
N ARG A 161 7.37 -15.01 -9.14
CA ARG A 161 8.79 -15.00 -8.67
C ARG A 161 9.78 -14.83 -9.83
N ARG A 162 9.52 -15.51 -10.96
CA ARG A 162 10.37 -15.37 -12.15
C ARG A 162 10.31 -13.96 -12.73
N VAL A 163 9.10 -13.38 -12.89
CA VAL A 163 8.95 -12.02 -13.43
C VAL A 163 9.54 -10.99 -12.47
N ALA A 164 9.38 -11.18 -11.16
CA ALA A 164 10.00 -10.32 -10.16
C ALA A 164 11.53 -10.33 -10.27
N ALA A 165 12.13 -11.52 -10.43
CA ALA A 165 13.58 -11.66 -10.65
C ALA A 165 14.05 -11.00 -11.97
N GLU A 166 13.29 -11.16 -13.06
CA GLU A 166 13.55 -10.49 -14.36
C GLU A 166 13.53 -8.96 -14.22
N GLN A 167 12.70 -8.42 -13.34
CA GLN A 167 12.54 -6.97 -13.11
C GLN A 167 13.34 -6.45 -11.91
N HIS A 168 14.15 -7.30 -11.27
CA HIS A 168 14.93 -6.97 -10.07
C HIS A 168 14.07 -6.41 -8.91
N ALA A 169 12.80 -6.81 -8.85
CA ALA A 169 11.85 -6.40 -7.82
C ALA A 169 11.84 -7.41 -6.65
N PRO A 170 11.73 -6.96 -5.41
CA PRO A 170 11.55 -7.83 -4.26
C PRO A 170 10.23 -8.60 -4.31
N VAL A 171 10.23 -9.75 -3.64
CA VAL A 171 9.05 -10.62 -3.51
C VAL A 171 8.66 -10.74 -2.04
N ALA A 172 7.43 -10.39 -1.71
CA ALA A 172 6.77 -10.76 -0.48
C ALA A 172 6.20 -12.19 -0.66
N ASP A 173 6.95 -13.20 -0.22
CA ASP A 173 6.67 -14.60 -0.57
C ASP A 173 5.72 -15.27 0.42
N VAL A 174 4.43 -14.91 0.33
CA VAL A 174 3.35 -15.45 1.16
C VAL A 174 3.18 -16.95 0.98
N GLU A 175 3.29 -17.48 -0.28
CA GLU A 175 3.16 -18.91 -0.52
C GLU A 175 4.24 -19.71 0.24
N ALA A 176 5.49 -19.30 0.12
CA ALA A 176 6.60 -20.02 0.77
C ALA A 176 6.48 -19.92 2.31
N TRP A 177 6.21 -18.72 2.84
CA TRP A 177 6.04 -18.50 4.27
C TRP A 177 4.90 -19.33 4.83
N MET A 178 3.72 -19.28 4.23
CA MET A 178 2.54 -19.97 4.74
C MET A 178 2.70 -21.49 4.68
N ARG A 179 3.29 -22.04 3.59
CA ARG A 179 3.58 -23.48 3.48
C ARG A 179 4.54 -23.99 4.56
N ALA A 180 5.41 -23.14 5.07
CA ALA A 180 6.33 -23.49 6.15
C ALA A 180 5.65 -23.51 7.53
N GLN A 181 4.42 -22.98 7.67
CA GLN A 181 3.70 -23.00 8.92
C GLN A 181 3.13 -24.41 9.21
N PRO A 182 3.19 -24.88 10.47
CA PRO A 182 2.50 -26.10 10.85
C PRO A 182 1.01 -26.01 10.51
N HIS A 183 0.46 -27.09 9.98
CA HIS A 183 -0.98 -27.19 9.69
C HIS A 183 -1.57 -26.04 8.87
N TRP A 184 -0.79 -25.42 7.98
CA TRP A 184 -1.21 -24.23 7.21
C TRP A 184 -2.60 -24.36 6.56
N ARG A 185 -3.05 -25.59 6.23
CA ARG A 185 -4.37 -25.83 5.63
C ARG A 185 -5.53 -25.46 6.54
N SER A 186 -5.35 -25.61 7.86
CA SER A 186 -6.38 -25.24 8.84
C SER A 186 -6.52 -23.72 9.05
N HIS A 187 -5.59 -22.93 8.50
CA HIS A 187 -5.61 -21.48 8.50
C HIS A 187 -6.35 -20.88 7.30
N LEU A 188 -7.02 -21.73 6.50
CA LEU A 188 -7.89 -21.29 5.41
C LEU A 188 -9.35 -21.45 5.83
N THR A 189 -10.15 -20.41 5.71
CA THR A 189 -11.55 -20.39 6.15
C THR A 189 -12.47 -21.23 5.26
N ASP A 190 -12.18 -21.28 3.96
CA ASP A 190 -12.93 -21.98 2.91
C ASP A 190 -12.02 -22.79 1.95
N GLY A 191 -10.78 -23.01 2.34
CA GLY A 191 -9.76 -23.64 1.49
C GLY A 191 -9.07 -22.70 0.53
N LEU A 192 -9.44 -21.43 0.52
CA LEU A 192 -8.91 -20.37 -0.35
C LEU A 192 -8.39 -19.17 0.46
N HIS A 193 -9.21 -18.62 1.35
CA HIS A 193 -8.94 -17.39 2.07
C HIS A 193 -8.33 -17.67 3.45
N PRO A 194 -7.22 -17.04 3.80
CA PRO A 194 -6.65 -17.07 5.15
C PRO A 194 -7.66 -16.59 6.21
N ASP A 195 -7.54 -17.10 7.43
CA ASP A 195 -8.26 -16.57 8.57
C ASP A 195 -7.69 -15.22 9.05
N ASP A 196 -8.43 -14.54 9.90
CA ASP A 196 -8.09 -13.19 10.40
C ASP A 196 -6.70 -13.13 11.06
N ALA A 197 -6.36 -14.15 11.87
CA ALA A 197 -5.06 -14.23 12.53
C ALA A 197 -3.92 -14.40 11.51
N THR A 198 -4.12 -15.22 10.50
CA THR A 198 -3.14 -15.50 9.44
C THR A 198 -2.90 -14.27 8.57
N TYR A 199 -3.93 -13.48 8.24
CA TYR A 199 -3.74 -12.20 7.56
C TYR A 199 -2.85 -11.24 8.37
N GLY A 200 -3.04 -11.19 9.69
CA GLY A 200 -2.17 -10.42 10.58
C GLY A 200 -0.72 -10.91 10.57
N GLU A 201 -0.50 -12.23 10.56
CA GLU A 201 0.86 -12.79 10.48
C GLU A 201 1.51 -12.59 9.11
N ILE A 202 0.77 -12.66 8.00
CA ILE A 202 1.27 -12.30 6.66
C ILE A 202 1.78 -10.85 6.66
N ALA A 203 1.00 -9.91 7.19
CA ALA A 203 1.42 -8.51 7.29
C ALA A 203 2.71 -8.37 8.12
N ARG A 204 2.80 -9.07 9.25
CA ARG A 204 3.90 -8.98 10.21
C ARG A 204 5.17 -9.68 9.73
N GLN A 205 5.03 -10.90 9.20
CA GLN A 205 6.16 -11.80 8.91
C GLN A 205 6.63 -11.75 7.46
N VAL A 206 5.79 -11.25 6.54
CA VAL A 206 6.11 -11.22 5.11
C VAL A 206 6.14 -9.80 4.56
N LEU A 207 5.06 -9.02 4.74
CA LEU A 207 5.00 -7.66 4.18
C LEU A 207 5.97 -6.71 4.89
N MET A 208 5.98 -6.67 6.22
CA MET A 208 6.85 -5.76 6.98
C MET A 208 8.35 -5.94 6.63
N PRO A 209 8.94 -7.16 6.69
CA PRO A 209 10.35 -7.35 6.34
C PRO A 209 10.67 -6.94 4.90
N THR A 210 9.73 -7.13 3.98
CA THR A 210 9.91 -6.75 2.57
C THR A 210 9.83 -5.23 2.36
N LEU A 211 8.91 -4.56 3.06
CA LEU A 211 8.59 -3.14 2.81
C LEU A 211 9.46 -2.17 3.63
N VAL A 212 9.89 -2.53 4.83
CA VAL A 212 10.69 -1.64 5.71
C VAL A 212 11.94 -1.10 5.00
N PRO A 213 12.77 -1.89 4.31
CA PRO A 213 13.93 -1.36 3.59
C PRO A 213 13.55 -0.35 2.50
N LEU A 214 12.43 -0.57 1.82
CA LEU A 214 11.93 0.31 0.75
C LEU A 214 11.42 1.64 1.32
N VAL A 215 10.73 1.60 2.47
CA VAL A 215 10.28 2.81 3.19
C VAL A 215 11.49 3.64 3.61
N VAL A 216 12.50 3.02 4.23
CA VAL A 216 13.74 3.71 4.62
C VAL A 216 14.42 4.35 3.41
N ALA A 217 14.52 3.62 2.30
CA ALA A 217 15.09 4.16 1.06
C ALA A 217 14.25 5.31 0.47
N ALA A 218 12.91 5.25 0.58
CA ALA A 218 12.03 6.31 0.12
C ALA A 218 12.17 7.57 0.99
N GLN A 219 12.25 7.43 2.30
CA GLN A 219 12.50 8.55 3.22
C GLN A 219 13.84 9.23 2.99
N ALA A 220 14.89 8.45 2.68
CA ALA A 220 16.23 9.00 2.42
C ALA A 220 16.33 9.81 1.11
N ARG A 221 15.37 9.70 0.19
CA ARG A 221 15.33 10.45 -1.07
C ARG A 221 14.57 11.78 -0.98
N ARG A 222 13.99 12.09 0.17
CA ARG A 222 13.18 13.30 0.44
C ARG A 222 13.94 14.36 1.22
#